data_3f67da699026b5f937435c592358678b
#
_entry.id   3f67da699026b5f937435c592358678b
#
_cell.length_a   1.000
_cell.length_b   1.000
_cell.length_c   1.000
_cell.angle_alpha   90.00
_cell.angle_beta   90.00
_cell.angle_gamma   90.00
#
_symmetry.space_group_name_H-M   'P 1'
#
loop_
_entity.id
_entity.type
_entity.pdbx_description
1 polymer ?
#
loop_
_entity_poly.entity_id
_entity_poly.type
_entity_poly.pdbx_seq_one_letter_code
_entity_poly.pdbx_strand_id
1 'polypeptide(L)'
;ELNDLKQELNNEKYIYPILGDIKESIRFKEILKKYKVDIVYHAAAYKHVPLVEFSENVLYSIKNNIFGTYSVINSCIETGIKSAILISTDKAVRPTNIMGATKRFAEQIVQSLQADNINIRLSMVRFGNVINSSGSVIPLFRKQISNGGPLTVTHRDVTRYFMTIPE
;
A
#
# COMPACT_ATOMS: atom_id res chain seq x y z
N GLU A 1 2.36 -12.20 8.83
CA GLU A 1 1.92 -11.83 7.45
C GLU A 1 2.66 -12.62 6.35
N LEU A 2 4.02 -12.59 6.24
CA LEU A 2 4.73 -13.37 5.20
C LEU A 2 4.65 -14.88 5.42
N ASN A 3 4.67 -15.34 6.68
CA ASN A 3 4.49 -16.75 7.01
C ASN A 3 3.06 -17.21 6.78
N ASP A 4 2.07 -16.35 7.04
CA ASP A 4 0.66 -16.62 6.79
C ASP A 4 0.39 -16.74 5.29
N LEU A 5 0.96 -15.82 4.48
CA LEU A 5 0.92 -15.88 3.01
C LEU A 5 1.56 -17.17 2.47
N LYS A 6 2.67 -17.63 3.04
CA LYS A 6 3.29 -18.89 2.64
C LYS A 6 2.38 -20.09 2.91
N GLN A 7 1.69 -20.10 4.06
CA GLN A 7 0.75 -21.16 4.42
C GLN A 7 -0.50 -21.14 3.52
N GLU A 8 -1.05 -19.96 3.23
CA GLU A 8 -2.22 -19.80 2.36
C GLU A 8 -1.96 -20.21 0.92
N LEU A 9 -0.78 -19.90 0.39
CA LEU A 9 -0.45 -20.18 -1.02
C LEU A 9 -0.01 -21.63 -1.27
N ASN A 10 0.17 -22.46 -0.24
CA ASN A 10 0.54 -23.88 -0.33
C ASN A 10 1.71 -24.21 -1.29
N ASN A 11 2.53 -23.24 -1.65
CA ASN A 11 3.49 -23.33 -2.74
C ASN A 11 4.82 -22.65 -2.39
N GLU A 12 5.44 -23.12 -1.29
CA GLU A 12 6.70 -22.55 -0.77
C GLU A 12 7.82 -22.45 -1.80
N LYS A 13 7.80 -23.31 -2.80
CA LYS A 13 8.84 -23.40 -3.83
C LYS A 13 8.99 -22.12 -4.67
N TYR A 14 7.93 -21.32 -4.79
CA TYR A 14 7.91 -20.13 -5.67
C TYR A 14 7.85 -18.81 -4.89
N ILE A 15 7.91 -18.85 -3.56
CA ILE A 15 7.84 -17.67 -2.71
C ILE A 15 9.21 -17.35 -2.14
N TYR A 16 9.73 -16.18 -2.47
CA TYR A 16 11.03 -15.68 -2.01
C TYR A 16 10.82 -14.49 -1.05
N PRO A 17 10.76 -14.70 0.27
CA PRO A 17 10.62 -13.62 1.24
C PRO A 17 11.94 -12.84 1.35
N ILE A 18 11.89 -11.55 1.06
CA ILE A 18 13.06 -10.68 1.07
C ILE A 18 12.78 -9.50 1.98
N LEU A 19 13.65 -9.27 2.98
CA LEU A 19 13.62 -8.07 3.80
C LEU A 19 14.30 -6.92 3.08
N GLY A 20 13.70 -5.73 3.11
CA GLY A 20 14.26 -4.52 2.52
C GLY A 20 13.41 -3.30 2.79
N ASP A 21 13.97 -2.14 2.53
CA ASP A 21 13.27 -0.85 2.53
C ASP A 21 13.05 -0.40 1.08
N ILE A 22 11.82 -0.03 0.75
CA ILE A 22 11.47 0.45 -0.60
C ILE A 22 12.23 1.70 -1.04
N LYS A 23 12.84 2.41 -0.11
CA LYS A 23 13.70 3.56 -0.39
C LYS A 23 15.12 3.18 -0.83
N GLU A 24 15.51 1.94 -0.64
CA GLU A 24 16.81 1.39 -1.06
C GLU A 24 16.78 0.97 -2.54
N SER A 25 16.78 1.95 -3.45
CA SER A 25 16.61 1.72 -4.89
C SER A 25 17.64 0.78 -5.50
N ILE A 26 18.90 0.83 -5.04
CA ILE A 26 19.99 -0.03 -5.56
C ILE A 26 19.63 -1.50 -5.30
N ARG A 27 19.41 -1.84 -4.04
CA ARG A 27 19.04 -3.20 -3.63
C ARG A 27 17.74 -3.67 -4.30
N PHE A 28 16.76 -2.79 -4.41
CA PHE A 28 15.50 -3.13 -5.06
C PHE A 28 15.69 -3.48 -6.54
N LYS A 29 16.48 -2.70 -7.28
CA LYS A 29 16.83 -2.99 -8.69
C LYS A 29 17.59 -4.31 -8.85
N GLU A 30 18.49 -4.63 -7.93
CA GLU A 30 19.20 -5.92 -7.93
C GLU A 30 18.22 -7.11 -7.77
N ILE A 31 17.24 -6.98 -6.87
CA ILE A 31 16.19 -7.98 -6.66
C ILE A 31 15.35 -8.15 -7.93
N LEU A 32 14.86 -7.06 -8.53
CA LEU A 32 14.08 -7.11 -9.75
C LEU A 32 14.81 -7.85 -10.89
N LYS A 33 16.08 -7.55 -11.09
CA LYS A 33 16.92 -8.19 -12.10
C LYS A 33 17.20 -9.65 -11.77
N LYS A 34 17.58 -9.96 -10.53
CA LYS A 34 17.90 -11.32 -10.06
C LYS A 34 16.75 -12.30 -10.29
N TYR A 35 15.53 -11.88 -9.98
CA TYR A 35 14.34 -12.72 -10.08
C TYR A 35 13.60 -12.56 -11.41
N LYS A 36 14.11 -11.76 -12.35
CA LYS A 36 13.50 -11.47 -13.64
C LYS A 36 12.01 -11.10 -13.50
N VAL A 37 11.74 -10.14 -12.62
CA VAL A 37 10.38 -9.72 -12.30
C VAL A 37 9.72 -9.09 -13.51
N ASP A 38 8.50 -9.47 -13.84
CA ASP A 38 7.71 -8.91 -14.92
C ASP A 38 6.73 -7.84 -14.42
N ILE A 39 6.16 -8.05 -13.23
CA ILE A 39 5.09 -7.21 -12.67
C ILE A 39 5.41 -6.88 -11.21
N VAL A 40 5.22 -5.63 -10.83
CA VAL A 40 5.37 -5.16 -9.45
C VAL A 40 4.03 -4.65 -8.92
N TYR A 41 3.59 -5.18 -7.78
CA TYR A 41 2.49 -4.65 -6.99
C TYR A 41 3.04 -3.89 -5.79
N HIS A 42 2.91 -2.58 -5.80
CA HIS A 42 3.44 -1.73 -4.76
C HIS A 42 2.36 -1.42 -3.71
N ALA A 43 2.36 -2.18 -2.62
CA ALA A 43 1.43 -2.02 -1.49
C ALA A 43 2.09 -1.45 -0.23
N ALA A 44 3.40 -1.19 -0.24
CA ALA A 44 4.13 -0.68 0.91
C ALA A 44 3.77 0.78 1.20
N ALA A 45 3.02 1.02 2.29
CA ALA A 45 2.64 2.36 2.74
C ALA A 45 2.29 2.35 4.23
N TYR A 46 2.51 3.48 4.91
CA TYR A 46 1.93 3.73 6.22
C TYR A 46 0.46 4.15 6.04
N LYS A 47 -0.47 3.30 6.48
CA LYS A 47 -1.92 3.46 6.24
C LYS A 47 -2.75 3.87 7.47
N HIS A 48 -2.20 3.74 8.67
CA HIS A 48 -2.92 4.03 9.91
C HIS A 48 -3.05 5.54 10.13
N VAL A 49 -4.22 6.08 9.81
CA VAL A 49 -4.48 7.53 9.88
C VAL A 49 -4.07 8.14 11.22
N PRO A 50 -4.49 7.64 12.40
CA PRO A 50 -4.10 8.25 13.67
C PRO A 50 -2.59 8.28 13.92
N LEU A 51 -1.85 7.27 13.45
CA LEU A 51 -0.39 7.26 13.58
C LEU A 51 0.30 8.23 12.62
N VAL A 52 -0.23 8.37 11.41
CA VAL A 52 0.33 9.27 10.40
C VAL A 52 0.06 10.74 10.74
N GLU A 53 -1.07 11.05 11.38
CA GLU A 53 -1.42 12.40 11.82
C GLU A 53 -0.60 12.89 13.04
N PHE A 54 0.07 11.99 13.75
CA PHE A 54 0.95 12.38 14.85
C PHE A 54 2.18 13.12 14.29
N SER A 55 2.48 14.31 14.83
CA SER A 55 3.42 15.29 14.25
C SER A 55 4.79 14.68 13.90
N GLU A 56 5.33 13.84 14.80
CA GLU A 56 6.62 13.20 14.63
C GLU A 56 6.65 12.15 13.50
N ASN A 57 5.48 11.65 13.12
CA ASN A 57 5.35 10.59 12.11
C ASN A 57 5.07 11.14 10.69
N VAL A 58 4.63 12.40 10.57
CA VAL A 58 4.27 13.00 9.28
C VAL A 58 5.41 12.91 8.28
N LEU A 59 6.62 13.33 8.67
CA LEU A 59 7.78 13.32 7.80
C LEU A 59 8.15 11.89 7.36
N TYR A 60 8.04 10.92 8.25
CA TYR A 60 8.31 9.52 7.94
C TYR A 60 7.26 8.94 6.97
N SER A 61 6.00 9.33 7.12
CA SER A 61 4.95 8.91 6.20
C SER A 61 5.15 9.51 4.80
N ILE A 62 5.54 10.78 4.70
CA ILE A 62 5.92 11.41 3.44
C ILE A 62 7.09 10.67 2.79
N LYS A 63 8.18 10.44 3.53
CA LYS A 63 9.36 9.72 3.04
C LYS A 63 9.00 8.32 2.53
N ASN A 64 8.15 7.59 3.24
CA ASN A 64 7.78 6.24 2.84
C ASN A 64 6.75 6.23 1.70
N ASN A 65 5.64 6.96 1.86
CA ASN A 65 4.52 6.85 0.93
C ASN A 65 4.75 7.61 -0.38
N ILE A 66 5.52 8.71 -0.36
CA ILE A 66 5.80 9.52 -1.54
C ILE A 66 7.15 9.13 -2.14
N PHE A 67 8.25 9.36 -1.42
CA PHE A 67 9.58 9.08 -1.97
C PHE A 67 9.85 7.59 -2.14
N GLY A 68 9.28 6.73 -1.25
CA GLY A 68 9.31 5.29 -1.43
C GLY A 68 8.58 4.86 -2.71
N THR A 69 7.40 5.42 -3.00
CA THR A 69 6.69 5.14 -4.25
C THR A 69 7.50 5.60 -5.46
N TYR A 70 8.07 6.81 -5.43
CA TYR A 70 8.95 7.28 -6.50
C TYR A 70 10.12 6.33 -6.73
N SER A 71 10.80 5.91 -5.65
CA SER A 71 11.93 4.97 -5.69
C SER A 71 11.56 3.64 -6.35
N VAL A 72 10.41 3.06 -5.96
CA VAL A 72 9.91 1.80 -6.54
C VAL A 72 9.60 1.95 -8.02
N ILE A 73 8.81 2.95 -8.41
CA ILE A 73 8.37 3.13 -9.79
C ILE A 73 9.56 3.47 -10.70
N ASN A 74 10.45 4.36 -10.27
CA ASN A 74 11.65 4.69 -11.03
C ASN A 74 12.57 3.46 -11.21
N SER A 75 12.70 2.63 -10.16
CA SER A 75 13.45 1.37 -10.26
C SER A 75 12.83 0.39 -11.26
N CYS A 76 11.49 0.32 -11.34
CA CYS A 76 10.79 -0.49 -12.34
C CYS A 76 11.07 0.02 -13.76
N ILE A 77 11.06 1.33 -13.98
CA ILE A 77 11.38 1.94 -15.27
C ILE A 77 12.82 1.61 -15.67
N GLU A 78 13.78 1.87 -14.80
CA GLU A 78 15.21 1.65 -15.06
C GLU A 78 15.59 0.18 -15.28
N THR A 79 14.81 -0.76 -14.73
CA THR A 79 15.06 -2.19 -14.88
C THR A 79 14.27 -2.85 -15.99
N GLY A 80 13.41 -2.10 -16.70
CA GLY A 80 12.64 -2.61 -17.83
C GLY A 80 11.48 -3.54 -17.42
N ILE A 81 10.88 -3.31 -16.25
CA ILE A 81 9.70 -4.06 -15.79
C ILE A 81 8.52 -3.76 -16.73
N LYS A 82 7.73 -4.79 -17.07
CA LYS A 82 6.59 -4.65 -18.00
C LYS A 82 5.44 -3.85 -17.41
N SER A 83 5.17 -4.02 -16.12
CA SER A 83 4.05 -3.35 -15.45
C SER A 83 4.32 -3.11 -13.97
N ALA A 84 3.89 -1.95 -13.46
CA ALA A 84 3.87 -1.68 -12.04
C ALA A 84 2.52 -1.09 -11.63
N ILE A 85 1.95 -1.61 -10.55
CA ILE A 85 0.62 -1.27 -10.05
C ILE A 85 0.74 -0.69 -8.64
N LEU A 86 0.37 0.58 -8.46
CA LEU A 86 0.27 1.19 -7.15
C LEU A 86 -1.06 0.81 -6.49
N ILE A 87 -0.98 0.20 -5.32
CA ILE A 87 -2.15 -0.03 -4.47
C ILE A 87 -2.46 1.29 -3.72
N SER A 88 -3.56 1.93 -4.09
CA SER A 88 -4.03 3.18 -3.51
C SER A 88 -5.30 2.97 -2.67
N THR A 89 -6.00 4.02 -2.32
CA THR A 89 -7.14 4.03 -1.40
C THR A 89 -8.20 5.03 -1.84
N ASP A 90 -9.45 4.81 -1.46
CA ASP A 90 -10.56 5.77 -1.57
C ASP A 90 -10.23 7.11 -0.87
N LYS A 91 -9.41 7.09 0.20
CA LYS A 91 -8.99 8.26 0.95
C LYS A 91 -8.03 9.20 0.19
N ALA A 92 -7.51 8.77 -0.96
CA ALA A 92 -6.79 9.62 -1.91
C ALA A 92 -7.71 10.53 -2.74
N VAL A 93 -9.03 10.27 -2.72
CA VAL A 93 -10.03 11.11 -3.38
C VAL A 93 -10.40 12.27 -2.46
N ARG A 94 -10.09 13.51 -2.86
CA ARG A 94 -10.31 14.72 -2.03
C ARG A 94 -9.83 14.52 -0.59
N PRO A 95 -8.52 14.29 -0.39
CA PRO A 95 -7.98 13.87 0.90
C PRO A 95 -8.24 14.92 1.98
N THR A 96 -8.75 14.47 3.12
CA THR A 96 -8.99 15.28 4.31
C THR A 96 -8.01 15.00 5.45
N ASN A 97 -7.01 14.14 5.19
CA ASN A 97 -6.00 13.73 6.14
C ASN A 97 -4.65 13.50 5.44
N ILE A 98 -3.57 13.52 6.22
CA ILE A 98 -2.19 13.42 5.71
C ILE A 98 -1.96 12.09 4.99
N MET A 99 -2.45 10.98 5.53
CA MET A 99 -2.30 9.67 4.89
C MET A 99 -2.94 9.68 3.49
N GLY A 100 -4.17 10.16 3.36
CA GLY A 100 -4.85 10.31 2.07
C GLY A 100 -4.10 11.25 1.12
N ALA A 101 -3.59 12.37 1.64
CA ALA A 101 -2.79 13.32 0.85
C ALA A 101 -1.48 12.69 0.33
N THR A 102 -0.76 11.93 1.16
CA THR A 102 0.45 11.22 0.71
C THR A 102 0.15 10.19 -0.37
N LYS A 103 -0.97 9.45 -0.26
CA LYS A 103 -1.41 8.50 -1.29
C LYS A 103 -1.82 9.21 -2.58
N ARG A 104 -2.52 10.34 -2.49
CA ARG A 104 -2.86 11.16 -3.66
C ARG A 104 -1.62 11.66 -4.38
N PHE A 105 -0.61 12.12 -3.63
CA PHE A 105 0.65 12.55 -4.20
C PHE A 105 1.39 11.40 -4.90
N ALA A 106 1.39 10.21 -4.30
CA ALA A 106 1.94 9.00 -4.90
C ALA A 106 1.25 8.64 -6.23
N GLU A 107 -0.09 8.80 -6.31
CA GLU A 107 -0.83 8.63 -7.58
C GLU A 107 -0.38 9.61 -8.65
N GLN A 108 -0.16 10.88 -8.28
CA GLN A 108 0.32 11.91 -9.22
C GLN A 108 1.73 11.60 -9.76
N ILE A 109 2.61 11.05 -8.90
CA ILE A 109 3.94 10.58 -9.34
C ILE A 109 3.78 9.48 -10.40
N VAL A 110 2.94 8.48 -10.15
CA VAL A 110 2.71 7.39 -11.11
C VAL A 110 2.16 7.91 -12.43
N GLN A 111 1.21 8.86 -12.39
CA GLN A 111 0.65 9.49 -13.59
C GLN A 111 1.70 10.28 -14.38
N SER A 112 2.50 11.09 -13.69
CA SER A 112 3.57 11.87 -14.33
C SER A 112 4.62 10.96 -14.99
N LEU A 113 5.10 9.96 -14.26
CA LEU A 113 6.10 9.03 -14.79
C LEU A 113 5.55 8.19 -15.96
N GLN A 114 4.27 7.86 -16.00
CA GLN A 114 3.66 7.16 -17.14
C GLN A 114 3.66 8.03 -18.40
N ALA A 115 3.45 9.32 -18.27
CA ALA A 115 3.43 10.22 -19.43
C ALA A 115 4.77 10.23 -20.19
N ASP A 116 5.87 10.08 -19.45
CA ASP A 116 7.22 10.12 -20.02
C ASP A 116 7.79 8.72 -20.37
N ASN A 117 7.09 7.62 -19.99
CA ASN A 117 7.61 6.26 -20.07
C ASN A 117 6.60 5.29 -20.72
N ILE A 118 6.59 5.24 -22.05
CA ILE A 118 5.64 4.42 -22.83
C ILE A 118 5.95 2.92 -22.83
N ASN A 119 7.17 2.53 -22.45
CA ASN A 119 7.61 1.13 -22.51
C ASN A 119 7.22 0.31 -21.27
N ILE A 120 6.67 0.95 -20.25
CA ILE A 120 6.16 0.31 -19.05
C ILE A 120 4.70 0.70 -18.85
N ARG A 121 3.86 -0.25 -18.39
CA ARG A 121 2.51 0.06 -17.97
C ARG A 121 2.51 0.41 -16.48
N LEU A 122 2.31 1.68 -16.16
CA LEU A 122 2.08 2.14 -14.81
C LEU A 122 0.57 2.32 -14.57
N SER A 123 0.06 1.74 -13.52
CA SER A 123 -1.36 1.83 -13.17
C SER A 123 -1.55 1.95 -11.67
N MET A 124 -2.76 2.30 -11.25
CA MET A 124 -3.13 2.37 -9.84
C MET A 124 -4.53 1.83 -9.63
N VAL A 125 -4.76 1.22 -8.49
CA VAL A 125 -6.07 0.78 -8.05
C VAL A 125 -6.39 1.41 -6.70
N ARG A 126 -7.64 1.82 -6.50
CA ARG A 126 -8.14 2.36 -5.25
C ARG A 126 -9.08 1.37 -4.61
N PHE A 127 -8.78 1.00 -3.38
CA PHE A 127 -9.65 0.16 -2.56
C PHE A 127 -10.40 0.99 -1.53
N GLY A 128 -11.63 0.58 -1.24
CA GLY A 128 -12.34 0.99 -0.03
C GLY A 128 -11.82 0.26 1.21
N ASN A 129 -12.66 0.12 2.22
CA ASN A 129 -12.34 -0.69 3.38
C ASN A 129 -12.54 -2.17 3.05
N VAL A 130 -11.47 -2.96 3.12
CA VAL A 130 -11.57 -4.42 2.89
C VAL A 130 -11.98 -5.10 4.20
N ILE A 131 -13.09 -5.84 4.14
CA ILE A 131 -13.64 -6.56 5.30
C ILE A 131 -12.61 -7.58 5.79
N ASN A 132 -12.44 -7.65 7.12
CA ASN A 132 -11.49 -8.53 7.82
C ASN A 132 -10.00 -8.29 7.50
N SER A 133 -9.63 -7.19 6.84
CA SER A 133 -8.22 -6.85 6.67
C SER A 133 -7.55 -6.51 8.02
N SER A 134 -6.25 -6.80 8.13
CA SER A 134 -5.47 -6.53 9.33
C SER A 134 -5.55 -5.05 9.74
N GLY A 135 -5.80 -4.80 11.03
CA GLY A 135 -5.97 -3.45 11.59
C GLY A 135 -7.24 -2.72 11.14
N SER A 136 -8.22 -3.42 10.53
CA SER A 136 -9.50 -2.82 10.14
C SER A 136 -10.49 -2.76 11.31
N VAL A 137 -11.55 -1.96 11.13
CA VAL A 137 -12.55 -1.70 12.18
C VAL A 137 -13.36 -2.95 12.58
N ILE A 138 -13.62 -3.87 11.66
CA ILE A 138 -14.44 -5.06 11.94
C ILE A 138 -13.77 -6.00 12.98
N PRO A 139 -12.51 -6.40 12.83
CA PRO A 139 -11.79 -7.15 13.88
C PRO A 139 -11.74 -6.40 15.21
N LEU A 140 -11.57 -5.08 15.20
CA LEU A 140 -11.59 -4.26 16.41
C LEU A 140 -12.94 -4.34 17.11
N PHE A 141 -14.04 -4.16 16.38
CA PHE A 141 -15.39 -4.25 16.94
C PHE A 141 -15.69 -5.64 17.50
N ARG A 142 -15.32 -6.70 16.79
CA ARG A 142 -15.46 -8.07 17.31
C ARG A 142 -14.75 -8.25 18.63
N LYS A 143 -13.51 -7.76 18.75
CA LYS A 143 -12.74 -7.81 20.00
C LYS A 143 -13.41 -6.98 21.10
N GLN A 144 -13.93 -5.82 20.81
CA GLN A 144 -14.65 -4.98 21.78
C GLN A 144 -15.93 -5.67 22.26
N ILE A 145 -16.71 -6.27 21.37
CA ILE A 145 -17.93 -7.02 21.71
C ILE A 145 -17.57 -8.21 22.61
N SER A 146 -16.55 -8.99 22.27
CA SER A 146 -16.14 -10.14 23.09
C SER A 146 -15.67 -9.76 24.49
N ASN A 147 -15.22 -8.51 24.67
CA ASN A 147 -14.81 -7.95 25.96
C ASN A 147 -15.96 -7.22 26.71
N GLY A 148 -17.19 -7.32 26.24
CA GLY A 148 -18.36 -6.68 26.87
C GLY A 148 -18.59 -5.22 26.46
N GLY A 149 -17.92 -4.71 25.43
CA GLY A 149 -18.04 -3.34 24.93
C GLY A 149 -17.29 -2.28 25.76
N PRO A 150 -17.53 -0.99 25.55
CA PRO A 150 -18.35 -0.39 24.47
C PRO A 150 -17.64 -0.43 23.10
N LEU A 151 -18.40 -0.22 22.01
CA LEU A 151 -17.84 -0.02 20.68
C LEU A 151 -17.32 1.41 20.53
N THR A 152 -16.12 1.58 19.97
CA THR A 152 -15.53 2.88 19.70
C THR A 152 -15.96 3.38 18.33
N VAL A 153 -16.86 4.33 18.27
CA VAL A 153 -17.30 5.00 17.03
C VAL A 153 -16.66 6.38 16.96
N THR A 154 -15.85 6.62 15.93
CA THR A 154 -15.12 7.89 15.76
C THR A 154 -16.04 9.08 15.45
N HIS A 155 -17.09 8.85 14.68
CA HIS A 155 -18.10 9.86 14.36
C HIS A 155 -19.42 9.17 13.98
N ARG A 156 -20.56 9.70 14.43
CA ARG A 156 -21.87 9.05 14.23
C ARG A 156 -22.30 9.03 12.78
N ASP A 157 -21.94 10.01 11.97
CA ASP A 157 -22.37 10.16 10.58
C ASP A 157 -21.31 9.72 9.57
N VAL A 158 -20.26 9.02 10.02
CA VAL A 158 -19.20 8.54 9.13
C VAL A 158 -19.72 7.40 8.25
N THR A 159 -19.58 7.53 6.94
CA THR A 159 -19.85 6.48 5.97
C THR A 159 -18.53 5.92 5.39
N ARG A 160 -18.52 4.65 5.01
CA ARG A 160 -17.38 3.98 4.40
C ARG A 160 -17.86 3.01 3.32
N TYR A 161 -17.12 2.95 2.23
CA TYR A 161 -17.27 1.88 1.25
C TYR A 161 -16.56 0.64 1.76
N PHE A 162 -17.25 -0.48 1.74
CA PHE A 162 -16.70 -1.78 2.09
C PHE A 162 -16.68 -2.69 0.88
N MET A 163 -15.69 -3.56 0.83
CA MET A 163 -15.57 -4.61 -0.16
C MET A 163 -15.06 -5.90 0.49
N THR A 164 -15.28 -7.01 -0.14
CA THR A 164 -14.71 -8.31 0.26
C THR A 164 -13.36 -8.54 -0.45
N ILE A 165 -12.58 -9.52 0.03
CA ILE A 165 -11.29 -9.86 -0.62
C ILE A 165 -11.49 -10.38 -2.06
N PRO A 166 -12.52 -11.19 -2.37
CA PRO A 166 -12.77 -11.66 -3.75
C PRO A 166 -13.19 -10.58 -4.75
N GLU A 167 -13.75 -9.45 -4.27
CA GLU A 167 -14.10 -8.32 -5.15
C GLU A 167 -12.88 -7.53 -5.58
#